data_e8357770847fe4504290724a3ce1494b
#
_entry.id   e8357770847fe4504290724a3ce1494b
#
_cell.length_a   1.000
_cell.length_b   1.000
_cell.length_c   1.000
_cell.angle_alpha   90.00
_cell.angle_beta   90.00
_cell.angle_gamma   90.00
#
_symmetry.space_group_name_H-M   'P 1'
#
loop_
_entity.id
_entity.type
_entity.pdbx_description
1 polymer ?
#
loop_
_entity_poly.entity_id
_entity_poly.type
_entity_poly.pdbx_seq_one_letter_code
_entity_poly.pdbx_strand_id
1 'polypeptide(L)'
;MRLKDILKILCSSLLLLSFTGCSSDDDPDMPPPADDVTTDGMVIYEANPALFGEAQALNGLTAQLPRIKKLEANVLWLMPIFQQGEKNAVGSPYCVKDYRAINPAYGTLSDLKALVTKAHAEGMLVILDWVANHTAWDHAWTTEHKDWYTQDANGNIVSPPGMGWDDVADLNYDNTAMRAAMQEAMLYWLTEADIDGFRCDHAEGVPNDFWKETITKLRAAKSTLLMLAEGSQTALYDAGFDMLYAWNFAYKLQDLSLIHISEPTRLDVI
;
A
#
# COMPACT_ATOMS: atom_id res chain seq x y z
N MET A 1 33.88 -26.95 -59.70
CA MET A 1 33.15 -26.10 -58.74
C MET A 1 34.10 -25.77 -57.58
N ARG A 2 34.48 -24.53 -57.37
CA ARG A 2 35.54 -24.15 -56.44
C ARG A 2 34.93 -23.99 -55.04
N LEU A 3 35.67 -24.36 -54.00
CA LEU A 3 35.25 -24.32 -52.59
C LEU A 3 34.62 -22.97 -52.14
N LYS A 4 34.95 -21.88 -52.87
CA LYS A 4 34.38 -20.54 -52.66
C LYS A 4 32.92 -20.38 -53.11
N ASP A 5 32.48 -21.24 -54.04
CA ASP A 5 31.08 -21.18 -54.57
C ASP A 5 30.14 -21.94 -53.62
N ILE A 6 30.64 -22.95 -52.93
CA ILE A 6 29.88 -23.70 -51.88
C ILE A 6 29.65 -22.82 -50.64
N LEU A 7 30.66 -22.00 -50.28
CA LEU A 7 30.53 -21.11 -49.13
C LEU A 7 29.54 -19.96 -49.33
N LYS A 8 29.33 -19.52 -50.59
CA LYS A 8 28.34 -18.50 -50.88
C LYS A 8 26.90 -19.02 -50.87
N ILE A 9 26.69 -20.29 -51.17
CA ILE A 9 25.36 -20.92 -51.14
C ILE A 9 24.97 -21.23 -49.69
N LEU A 10 25.94 -21.54 -48.82
CA LEU A 10 25.68 -21.76 -47.38
C LEU A 10 25.43 -20.46 -46.61
N CYS A 11 25.98 -19.31 -47.03
CA CYS A 11 25.66 -18.02 -46.42
C CYS A 11 24.33 -17.42 -46.83
N SER A 12 23.77 -17.82 -47.99
CA SER A 12 22.48 -17.30 -48.46
C SER A 12 21.27 -18.05 -47.92
N SER A 13 21.47 -19.25 -47.35
CA SER A 13 20.38 -20.06 -46.78
C SER A 13 20.26 -19.93 -45.25
N LEU A 14 21.13 -19.12 -44.60
CA LEU A 14 21.09 -18.93 -43.13
C LEU A 14 20.49 -17.58 -42.70
N LEU A 15 19.88 -16.84 -43.65
CA LEU A 15 19.32 -15.50 -43.39
C LEU A 15 17.81 -15.42 -43.58
N LEU A 16 17.10 -16.55 -43.47
CA LEU A 16 15.62 -16.60 -43.51
C LEU A 16 15.08 -17.52 -42.43
N LEU A 17 15.62 -17.44 -41.18
CA LEU A 17 14.88 -17.74 -40.00
C LEU A 17 14.28 -16.42 -39.54
N SER A 18 13.15 -16.10 -40.14
CA SER A 18 12.22 -15.12 -39.65
C SER A 18 11.89 -15.50 -38.20
N PHE A 19 12.35 -14.71 -37.24
CA PHE A 19 11.72 -14.64 -35.96
C PHE A 19 10.25 -14.25 -36.22
N THR A 20 9.37 -15.22 -36.27
CA THR A 20 7.98 -14.95 -35.93
C THR A 20 8.01 -14.63 -34.43
N GLY A 21 8.21 -13.34 -34.14
CA GLY A 21 7.88 -12.81 -32.83
C GLY A 21 6.43 -13.20 -32.55
N CYS A 22 6.17 -13.77 -31.39
CA CYS A 22 4.83 -13.75 -30.86
C CYS A 22 4.36 -12.30 -30.96
N SER A 23 3.39 -12.05 -31.81
CA SER A 23 2.57 -10.85 -31.70
C SER A 23 1.89 -10.97 -30.34
N SER A 24 2.32 -10.19 -29.37
CA SER A 24 1.42 -9.77 -28.30
C SER A 24 0.17 -9.27 -29.02
N ASP A 25 -0.96 -9.84 -28.68
CA ASP A 25 -2.25 -9.29 -29.05
C ASP A 25 -2.32 -7.90 -28.40
N ASP A 26 -1.87 -6.87 -29.15
CA ASP A 26 -2.08 -5.48 -28.79
C ASP A 26 -3.59 -5.24 -28.93
N ASP A 27 -4.31 -5.39 -27.84
CA ASP A 27 -5.70 -4.93 -27.72
C ASP A 27 -5.66 -3.40 -27.87
N PRO A 28 -6.23 -2.83 -28.98
CA PRO A 28 -6.17 -1.39 -29.21
C PRO A 28 -6.93 -0.55 -28.17
N ASP A 29 -7.71 -1.18 -27.31
CA ASP A 29 -8.46 -0.54 -26.22
C ASP A 29 -7.73 -0.64 -24.84
N MET A 30 -6.57 -1.28 -24.77
CA MET A 30 -5.79 -1.31 -23.55
C MET A 30 -4.97 -0.02 -23.44
N PRO A 31 -5.13 0.79 -22.39
CA PRO A 31 -4.26 1.94 -22.18
C PRO A 31 -2.81 1.47 -22.13
N PRO A 32 -1.84 2.28 -22.62
CA PRO A 32 -0.44 1.92 -22.53
C PRO A 32 -0.09 1.57 -21.08
N PRO A 33 0.79 0.57 -20.87
CA PRO A 33 1.25 0.26 -19.51
C PRO A 33 1.71 1.57 -18.88
N ALA A 34 1.19 1.86 -17.69
CA ALA A 34 1.66 2.98 -16.90
C ALA A 34 3.17 2.85 -16.75
N ASP A 35 3.91 3.97 -16.82
CA ASP A 35 5.34 3.97 -16.51
C ASP A 35 5.49 3.31 -15.13
N ASP A 36 6.16 2.16 -15.09
CA ASP A 36 6.33 1.41 -13.84
C ASP A 36 7.01 2.32 -12.81
N VAL A 37 6.40 2.44 -11.64
CA VAL A 37 7.01 3.17 -10.54
C VAL A 37 8.29 2.41 -10.17
N THR A 38 9.45 3.04 -10.39
CA THR A 38 10.70 2.43 -9.94
C THR A 38 10.77 2.46 -8.41
N THR A 39 10.90 1.29 -7.80
CA THR A 39 11.11 1.14 -6.35
C THR A 39 12.59 1.11 -5.96
N ASP A 40 13.48 1.17 -6.94
CA ASP A 40 14.92 1.17 -6.72
C ASP A 40 15.37 2.41 -5.94
N GLY A 41 16.09 2.17 -4.85
CA GLY A 41 16.61 3.24 -4.00
C GLY A 41 15.53 3.96 -3.16
N MET A 42 14.33 3.40 -3.03
CA MET A 42 13.33 3.96 -2.11
C MET A 42 13.74 3.73 -0.65
N VAL A 43 13.70 4.81 0.11
CA VAL A 43 13.87 4.83 1.57
C VAL A 43 12.60 5.41 2.17
N ILE A 44 11.84 4.55 2.85
CA ILE A 44 10.54 4.89 3.43
C ILE A 44 10.73 5.34 4.87
N TYR A 45 10.20 6.51 5.21
CA TYR A 45 10.08 6.99 6.58
C TYR A 45 8.63 6.87 7.02
N GLU A 46 8.37 5.93 7.93
CA GLU A 46 7.06 5.80 8.58
C GLU A 46 6.90 6.86 9.66
N ALA A 47 5.80 7.60 9.62
CA ALA A 47 5.48 8.66 10.55
C ALA A 47 4.10 8.44 11.20
N ASN A 48 4.08 8.29 12.54
CA ASN A 48 2.86 8.39 13.30
C ASN A 48 2.59 9.88 13.61
N PRO A 49 1.56 10.51 13.02
CA PRO A 49 1.28 11.93 13.23
C PRO A 49 1.14 12.32 14.70
N ALA A 50 0.57 11.46 15.53
CA ALA A 50 0.38 11.72 16.96
C ALA A 50 1.68 12.07 17.73
N LEU A 51 2.85 11.70 17.19
CA LEU A 51 4.15 11.97 17.80
C LEU A 51 4.72 13.36 17.46
N PHE A 52 4.06 14.11 16.58
CA PHE A 52 4.55 15.39 16.08
C PHE A 52 3.81 16.61 16.66
N GLY A 53 2.94 16.41 17.63
CA GLY A 53 2.23 17.47 18.35
C GLY A 53 0.90 16.97 18.95
N GLU A 54 0.48 17.58 20.06
CA GLU A 54 -0.81 17.28 20.68
C GLU A 54 -2.00 17.86 19.91
N ALA A 55 -1.75 18.90 19.11
CA ALA A 55 -2.70 19.50 18.18
C ALA A 55 -1.97 19.92 16.90
N GLN A 56 -2.67 19.85 15.76
CA GLN A 56 -2.08 20.19 14.46
C GLN A 56 -0.80 19.39 14.15
N ALA A 57 -0.82 18.10 14.44
CA ALA A 57 0.33 17.20 14.31
C ALA A 57 0.93 17.17 12.89
N LEU A 58 0.10 17.35 11.84
CA LEU A 58 0.57 17.46 10.46
C LEU A 58 1.49 18.67 10.27
N ASN A 59 1.22 19.81 10.92
CA ASN A 59 2.10 20.98 10.87
C ASN A 59 3.43 20.73 11.59
N GLY A 60 3.38 20.01 12.72
CA GLY A 60 4.58 19.57 13.44
C GLY A 60 5.45 18.64 12.57
N LEU A 61 4.84 17.68 11.90
CA LEU A 61 5.52 16.77 10.97
C LEU A 61 6.09 17.54 9.76
N THR A 62 5.33 18.49 9.20
CA THR A 62 5.78 19.34 8.08
C THR A 62 7.07 20.09 8.44
N ALA A 63 7.21 20.56 9.67
CA ALA A 63 8.44 21.21 10.15
C ALA A 63 9.64 20.25 10.24
N GLN A 64 9.40 18.94 10.34
CA GLN A 64 10.45 17.91 10.41
C GLN A 64 10.89 17.37 9.05
N LEU A 65 10.20 17.68 7.94
CA LEU A 65 10.56 17.18 6.61
C LEU A 65 12.05 17.39 6.25
N PRO A 66 12.67 18.56 6.51
CA PRO A 66 14.09 18.74 6.22
C PRO A 66 15.01 17.82 7.04
N ARG A 67 14.61 17.43 8.26
CA ARG A 67 15.34 16.46 9.08
C ARG A 67 15.15 15.03 8.51
N ILE A 68 13.93 14.67 8.14
CA ILE A 68 13.62 13.38 7.53
C ILE A 68 14.39 13.23 6.22
N LYS A 69 14.44 14.26 5.39
CA LYS A 69 15.22 14.26 4.14
C LYS A 69 16.71 13.99 4.36
N LYS A 70 17.30 14.48 5.46
CA LYS A 70 18.71 14.21 5.82
C LYS A 70 18.99 12.73 6.14
N LEU A 71 17.95 11.93 6.38
CA LEU A 71 18.05 10.47 6.51
C LEU A 71 17.97 9.76 5.15
N GLU A 72 18.03 10.53 4.05
CA GLU A 72 17.91 10.06 2.68
C GLU A 72 16.54 9.46 2.34
N ALA A 73 15.53 9.67 3.22
CA ALA A 73 14.17 9.26 2.94
C ALA A 73 13.62 10.01 1.72
N ASN A 74 13.00 9.26 0.82
CA ASN A 74 12.34 9.77 -0.38
C ASN A 74 10.87 9.36 -0.49
N VAL A 75 10.37 8.58 0.49
CA VAL A 75 8.95 8.27 0.68
C VAL A 75 8.59 8.55 2.14
N LEU A 76 7.55 9.36 2.35
CA LEU A 76 6.92 9.58 3.64
C LEU A 76 5.64 8.74 3.71
N TRP A 77 5.62 7.72 4.55
CA TRP A 77 4.43 6.96 4.87
C TRP A 77 3.78 7.52 6.13
N LEU A 78 2.58 8.08 6.00
CA LEU A 78 1.76 8.54 7.11
C LEU A 78 0.91 7.39 7.63
N MET A 79 1.11 6.96 8.89
CA MET A 79 0.17 6.09 9.59
C MET A 79 -1.25 6.68 9.53
N PRO A 80 -2.33 5.89 9.81
CA PRO A 80 -3.68 6.35 9.53
C PRO A 80 -3.97 7.74 10.11
N ILE A 81 -4.33 8.66 9.22
CA ILE A 81 -4.63 10.06 9.55
C ILE A 81 -6.12 10.31 9.82
N PHE A 82 -6.93 9.28 9.67
CA PHE A 82 -8.39 9.37 9.64
C PHE A 82 -8.98 9.62 11.03
N GLN A 83 -10.23 10.11 11.05
CA GLN A 83 -10.99 10.18 12.27
C GLN A 83 -11.13 8.77 12.87
N GLN A 84 -10.77 8.63 14.14
CA GLN A 84 -10.79 7.36 14.86
C GLN A 84 -12.16 7.11 15.51
N GLY A 85 -12.52 5.82 15.61
CA GLY A 85 -13.69 5.38 16.32
C GLY A 85 -13.54 5.52 17.84
N GLU A 86 -14.70 5.62 18.51
CA GLU A 86 -14.79 5.71 19.96
C GLU A 86 -15.48 4.48 20.57
N LYS A 87 -16.41 3.85 19.81
CA LYS A 87 -17.15 2.68 20.26
C LYS A 87 -16.26 1.44 20.24
N ASN A 88 -16.13 0.78 21.37
CA ASN A 88 -15.26 -0.37 21.60
C ASN A 88 -13.77 -0.10 21.32
N ALA A 89 -13.38 1.15 21.15
CA ALA A 89 -12.04 1.53 20.71
C ALA A 89 -10.99 1.25 21.81
N VAL A 90 -9.80 0.84 21.34
CA VAL A 90 -8.61 0.63 22.20
C VAL A 90 -7.55 1.72 21.98
N GLY A 91 -7.91 2.79 21.24
CA GLY A 91 -7.00 3.89 20.91
C GLY A 91 -6.13 3.60 19.70
N SER A 92 -6.47 2.60 18.89
CA SER A 92 -5.76 2.25 17.68
C SER A 92 -6.08 3.24 16.54
N PRO A 93 -5.07 3.78 15.81
CA PRO A 93 -5.32 4.60 14.63
C PRO A 93 -5.91 3.80 13.46
N TYR A 94 -5.86 2.47 13.54
CA TYR A 94 -6.46 1.58 12.54
C TYR A 94 -7.97 1.38 12.72
N CYS A 95 -8.57 1.95 13.76
CA CYS A 95 -10.01 1.96 14.00
C CYS A 95 -10.65 3.17 13.28
N VAL A 96 -10.84 3.08 11.95
CA VAL A 96 -11.26 4.18 11.10
C VAL A 96 -12.76 4.43 11.22
N LYS A 97 -13.17 5.64 11.64
CA LYS A 97 -14.56 6.09 11.74
C LYS A 97 -15.07 6.79 10.49
N ASP A 98 -14.20 7.48 9.78
CA ASP A 98 -14.52 8.16 8.52
C ASP A 98 -13.28 8.21 7.62
N TYR A 99 -13.38 7.57 6.46
CA TYR A 99 -12.30 7.51 5.48
C TYR A 99 -11.98 8.84 4.79
N ARG A 100 -12.86 9.84 4.90
CA ARG A 100 -12.70 11.15 4.24
C ARG A 100 -12.46 12.30 5.23
N ALA A 101 -12.41 12.01 6.51
CA ALA A 101 -12.14 12.99 7.56
C ALA A 101 -10.79 12.75 8.23
N ILE A 102 -9.99 13.82 8.33
CA ILE A 102 -8.74 13.81 9.10
C ILE A 102 -9.10 13.86 10.59
N ASN A 103 -8.35 13.14 11.42
CA ASN A 103 -8.43 13.25 12.86
C ASN A 103 -8.22 14.71 13.29
N PRO A 104 -9.17 15.33 14.00
CA PRO A 104 -9.06 16.74 14.40
C PRO A 104 -7.79 17.10 15.18
N ALA A 105 -7.21 16.14 15.91
CA ALA A 105 -5.94 16.35 16.59
C ALA A 105 -4.74 16.47 15.62
N TYR A 106 -4.86 15.93 14.42
CA TYR A 106 -3.77 15.98 13.43
C TYR A 106 -3.83 17.24 12.57
N GLY A 107 -5.00 17.85 12.38
CA GLY A 107 -5.18 19.04 11.59
C GLY A 107 -6.32 18.95 10.59
N THR A 108 -6.18 19.64 9.47
CA THR A 108 -7.18 19.78 8.43
C THR A 108 -6.68 19.25 7.08
N LEU A 109 -7.58 19.14 6.09
CA LEU A 109 -7.18 18.85 4.71
C LEU A 109 -6.20 19.89 4.16
N SER A 110 -6.32 21.16 4.54
CA SER A 110 -5.37 22.21 4.15
C SER A 110 -3.97 21.95 4.71
N ASP A 111 -3.87 21.46 5.95
CA ASP A 111 -2.59 21.11 6.57
C ASP A 111 -1.94 19.89 5.88
N LEU A 112 -2.73 18.90 5.50
CA LEU A 112 -2.24 17.77 4.71
C LEU A 112 -1.75 18.21 3.33
N LYS A 113 -2.51 19.04 2.62
CA LYS A 113 -2.10 19.60 1.31
C LYS A 113 -0.78 20.38 1.43
N ALA A 114 -0.60 21.15 2.49
CA ALA A 114 0.64 21.88 2.75
C ALA A 114 1.82 20.94 3.02
N LEU A 115 1.59 19.85 3.78
CA LEU A 115 2.59 18.83 4.03
C LEU A 115 3.01 18.15 2.72
N VAL A 116 2.06 17.69 1.91
CA VAL A 116 2.32 17.03 0.61
C VAL A 116 3.10 17.95 -0.32
N THR A 117 2.64 19.21 -0.49
CA THR A 117 3.34 20.21 -1.31
C THR A 117 4.79 20.39 -0.86
N LYS A 118 5.03 20.48 0.45
CA LYS A 118 6.38 20.64 0.98
C LYS A 118 7.22 19.37 0.81
N ALA A 119 6.64 18.19 1.00
CA ALA A 119 7.33 16.91 0.78
C ALA A 119 7.76 16.78 -0.68
N HIS A 120 6.89 17.10 -1.63
CA HIS A 120 7.21 17.12 -3.06
C HIS A 120 8.34 18.11 -3.37
N ALA A 121 8.35 19.30 -2.78
CA ALA A 121 9.43 20.28 -2.95
C ALA A 121 10.78 19.79 -2.41
N GLU A 122 10.78 18.86 -1.44
CA GLU A 122 11.99 18.20 -0.91
C GLU A 122 12.32 16.90 -1.70
N GLY A 123 11.56 16.59 -2.76
CA GLY A 123 11.74 15.37 -3.55
C GLY A 123 11.35 14.09 -2.79
N MET A 124 10.29 14.14 -2.00
CA MET A 124 9.72 13.02 -1.29
C MET A 124 8.29 12.75 -1.76
N LEU A 125 7.95 11.48 -2.00
CA LEU A 125 6.59 11.02 -2.20
C LEU A 125 5.86 10.91 -0.85
N VAL A 126 4.54 11.03 -0.85
CA VAL A 126 3.70 10.88 0.35
C VAL A 126 2.67 9.79 0.11
N ILE A 127 2.69 8.74 0.93
CA ILE A 127 1.67 7.69 0.90
C ILE A 127 0.90 7.66 2.21
N LEU A 128 -0.40 7.33 2.13
CA LEU A 128 -1.26 7.15 3.29
C LEU A 128 -1.39 5.68 3.67
N ASP A 129 -1.42 5.42 4.96
CA ASP A 129 -1.85 4.11 5.46
C ASP A 129 -3.35 3.93 5.22
N TRP A 130 -3.73 2.82 4.60
CA TRP A 130 -5.09 2.55 4.20
C TRP A 130 -5.63 1.27 4.83
N VAL A 131 -6.66 1.41 5.65
CA VAL A 131 -7.28 0.30 6.38
C VAL A 131 -8.50 -0.19 5.59
N ALA A 132 -8.31 -1.16 4.71
CA ALA A 132 -9.38 -1.65 3.85
C ALA A 132 -10.17 -2.83 4.46
N ASN A 133 -9.57 -3.59 5.40
CA ASN A 133 -10.17 -4.82 5.91
C ASN A 133 -11.37 -4.60 6.83
N HIS A 134 -11.41 -3.49 7.56
CA HIS A 134 -12.39 -3.24 8.62
C HIS A 134 -12.63 -1.75 8.86
N THR A 135 -13.64 -1.42 9.64
CA THR A 135 -13.91 -0.05 10.12
C THR A 135 -14.11 -0.02 11.63
N ALA A 136 -14.18 1.18 12.20
CA ALA A 136 -14.69 1.37 13.55
C ALA A 136 -16.17 0.92 13.68
N TRP A 137 -16.57 0.53 14.90
CA TRP A 137 -17.96 0.16 15.20
C TRP A 137 -18.95 1.34 15.13
N ASP A 138 -18.48 2.57 15.13
CA ASP A 138 -19.24 3.80 14.98
C ASP A 138 -19.01 4.51 13.65
N HIS A 139 -18.47 3.79 12.66
CA HIS A 139 -18.48 4.22 11.26
C HIS A 139 -19.92 4.32 10.76
N ALA A 140 -20.25 5.36 9.99
CA ALA A 140 -21.62 5.59 9.47
C ALA A 140 -22.20 4.38 8.74
N TRP A 141 -21.37 3.66 7.97
CA TRP A 141 -21.79 2.46 7.24
C TRP A 141 -22.36 1.35 8.13
N THR A 142 -21.97 1.25 9.40
CA THR A 142 -22.52 0.22 10.31
C THR A 142 -24.02 0.38 10.56
N THR A 143 -24.55 1.57 10.38
CA THR A 143 -25.98 1.90 10.56
C THR A 143 -26.70 2.11 9.24
N GLU A 144 -26.03 2.70 8.24
CA GLU A 144 -26.62 3.05 6.95
C GLU A 144 -26.60 1.87 5.97
N HIS A 145 -25.58 0.99 6.06
CA HIS A 145 -25.31 -0.09 5.13
C HIS A 145 -24.87 -1.34 5.86
N LYS A 146 -25.72 -1.91 6.69
CA LYS A 146 -25.39 -3.08 7.50
C LYS A 146 -24.95 -4.30 6.66
N ASP A 147 -25.45 -4.42 5.45
CA ASP A 147 -25.12 -5.43 4.47
C ASP A 147 -23.70 -5.28 3.87
N TRP A 148 -23.01 -4.16 4.14
CA TRP A 148 -21.60 -3.96 3.78
C TRP A 148 -20.64 -4.62 4.76
N TYR A 149 -21.16 -5.23 5.82
CA TYR A 149 -20.37 -5.90 6.85
C TYR A 149 -20.64 -7.39 6.89
N THR A 150 -19.65 -8.16 7.27
CA THR A 150 -19.80 -9.57 7.59
C THR A 150 -20.73 -9.71 8.79
N GLN A 151 -21.69 -10.65 8.69
CA GLN A 151 -22.73 -10.86 9.68
C GLN A 151 -22.77 -12.31 10.16
N ASP A 152 -23.10 -12.50 11.43
CA ASP A 152 -23.40 -13.82 11.98
C ASP A 152 -24.76 -14.37 11.50
N ALA A 153 -25.10 -15.59 11.91
CA ALA A 153 -26.38 -16.24 11.55
C ALA A 153 -27.63 -15.49 12.06
N ASN A 154 -27.47 -14.58 13.01
CA ASN A 154 -28.55 -13.73 13.55
C ASN A 154 -28.59 -12.36 12.86
N GLY A 155 -27.72 -12.12 11.89
CA GLY A 155 -27.60 -10.87 11.19
C GLY A 155 -26.91 -9.75 12.00
N ASN A 156 -26.09 -10.08 12.99
CA ASN A 156 -25.27 -9.09 13.67
C ASN A 156 -23.94 -8.91 12.95
N ILE A 157 -23.47 -7.66 12.83
CA ILE A 157 -22.12 -7.39 12.35
C ILE A 157 -21.11 -8.02 13.30
N VAL A 158 -20.04 -8.59 12.74
CA VAL A 158 -18.97 -9.24 13.50
C VAL A 158 -17.63 -8.57 13.30
N SER A 159 -16.70 -8.85 14.20
CA SER A 159 -15.28 -8.50 14.04
C SER A 159 -14.61 -9.45 13.04
N PRO A 160 -13.42 -9.09 12.47
CA PRO A 160 -12.67 -9.97 11.58
C PRO A 160 -12.44 -11.35 12.20
N PRO A 161 -12.93 -12.43 11.55
CA PRO A 161 -12.95 -13.76 12.15
C PRO A 161 -11.54 -14.27 12.47
N GLY A 162 -11.35 -14.76 13.70
CA GLY A 162 -10.08 -15.37 14.14
C GLY A 162 -8.93 -14.42 14.44
N MET A 163 -9.13 -13.11 14.27
CA MET A 163 -8.07 -12.12 14.47
C MET A 163 -7.99 -11.61 15.91
N GLY A 164 -9.06 -11.71 16.69
CA GLY A 164 -9.14 -11.16 18.05
C GLY A 164 -9.19 -9.62 18.08
N TRP A 165 -9.60 -8.98 17.00
CA TRP A 165 -9.74 -7.53 16.85
C TRP A 165 -11.18 -7.11 17.17
N ASP A 166 -11.52 -7.09 18.45
CA ASP A 166 -12.90 -6.81 18.92
C ASP A 166 -13.29 -5.33 18.81
N ASP A 167 -12.31 -4.46 18.57
CA ASP A 167 -12.48 -3.01 18.44
C ASP A 167 -12.92 -2.55 17.04
N VAL A 168 -12.99 -3.46 16.06
CA VAL A 168 -13.32 -3.14 14.67
C VAL A 168 -14.38 -4.09 14.08
N ALA A 169 -15.06 -3.63 13.03
CA ALA A 169 -16.13 -4.33 12.32
C ALA A 169 -15.64 -4.79 10.95
N ASP A 170 -15.83 -6.05 10.62
CA ASP A 170 -15.36 -6.70 9.41
C ASP A 170 -16.17 -6.32 8.17
N LEU A 171 -15.50 -5.94 7.08
CA LEU A 171 -16.15 -5.54 5.82
C LEU A 171 -16.45 -6.75 4.93
N ASN A 172 -17.64 -6.73 4.32
CA ASN A 172 -18.09 -7.77 3.40
C ASN A 172 -17.72 -7.42 1.95
N TYR A 173 -16.66 -8.02 1.45
CA TYR A 173 -16.17 -7.81 0.08
C TYR A 173 -17.02 -8.49 -1.01
N ASP A 174 -18.01 -9.30 -0.68
CA ASP A 174 -19.00 -9.78 -1.64
C ASP A 174 -20.01 -8.66 -2.04
N ASN A 175 -20.07 -7.59 -1.26
CA ASN A 175 -20.93 -6.45 -1.55
C ASN A 175 -20.26 -5.45 -2.50
N THR A 176 -20.75 -5.37 -3.73
CA THR A 176 -20.19 -4.51 -4.78
C THR A 176 -20.33 -3.02 -4.51
N ALA A 177 -21.39 -2.60 -3.78
CA ALA A 177 -21.58 -1.20 -3.42
C ALA A 177 -20.56 -0.76 -2.35
N MET A 178 -20.25 -1.62 -1.39
CA MET A 178 -19.17 -1.40 -0.42
C MET A 178 -17.82 -1.26 -1.13
N ARG A 179 -17.49 -2.19 -2.05
CA ARG A 179 -16.26 -2.10 -2.85
C ARG A 179 -16.15 -0.76 -3.60
N ALA A 180 -17.23 -0.33 -4.24
CA ALA A 180 -17.26 0.96 -4.95
C ALA A 180 -17.03 2.14 -4.00
N ALA A 181 -17.69 2.16 -2.82
CA ALA A 181 -17.51 3.21 -1.83
C ALA A 181 -16.08 3.27 -1.28
N MET A 182 -15.44 2.11 -1.07
CA MET A 182 -14.03 2.02 -0.64
C MET A 182 -13.09 2.59 -1.71
N GLN A 183 -13.30 2.24 -2.99
CA GLN A 183 -12.55 2.80 -4.11
C GLN A 183 -12.68 4.32 -4.22
N GLU A 184 -13.90 4.84 -4.08
CA GLU A 184 -14.15 6.29 -4.12
C GLU A 184 -13.51 7.02 -2.94
N ALA A 185 -13.42 6.38 -1.77
CA ALA A 185 -12.73 6.93 -0.62
C ALA A 185 -11.21 7.02 -0.86
N MET A 186 -10.61 6.04 -1.53
CA MET A 186 -9.18 6.10 -1.93
C MET A 186 -8.94 7.18 -2.99
N LEU A 187 -9.78 7.24 -4.03
CA LEU A 187 -9.68 8.26 -5.09
C LEU A 187 -9.77 9.68 -4.53
N TYR A 188 -10.58 9.90 -3.50
CA TYR A 188 -10.72 11.21 -2.85
C TYR A 188 -9.36 11.78 -2.43
N TRP A 189 -8.48 10.98 -1.82
CA TRP A 189 -7.18 11.46 -1.34
C TRP A 189 -6.19 11.75 -2.45
N LEU A 190 -6.20 10.97 -3.54
CA LEU A 190 -5.40 11.26 -4.73
C LEU A 190 -5.81 12.60 -5.36
N THR A 191 -7.13 12.87 -5.42
CA THR A 191 -7.66 14.07 -6.04
C THR A 191 -7.52 15.30 -5.16
N GLU A 192 -7.87 15.16 -3.87
CA GLU A 192 -7.95 16.31 -2.96
C GLU A 192 -6.62 16.66 -2.31
N ALA A 193 -5.76 15.68 -2.04
CA ALA A 193 -4.52 15.94 -1.32
C ALA A 193 -3.26 15.73 -2.17
N ASP A 194 -3.39 15.26 -3.41
CA ASP A 194 -2.28 14.96 -4.34
C ASP A 194 -1.24 14.01 -3.74
N ILE A 195 -1.68 13.08 -2.89
CA ILE A 195 -0.80 12.03 -2.36
C ILE A 195 -0.32 11.11 -3.48
N ASP A 196 0.75 10.36 -3.24
CA ASP A 196 1.42 9.55 -4.26
C ASP A 196 1.09 8.06 -4.16
N GLY A 197 0.28 7.65 -3.20
CA GLY A 197 -0.13 6.27 -3.07
C GLY A 197 -0.57 5.85 -1.68
N PHE A 198 -0.52 4.53 -1.46
CA PHE A 198 -1.02 3.95 -0.22
C PHE A 198 -0.12 2.82 0.28
N ARG A 199 0.01 2.72 1.59
CA ARG A 199 0.35 1.48 2.26
C ARG A 199 -0.96 0.84 2.73
N CYS A 200 -1.26 -0.36 2.25
CA CYS A 200 -2.51 -1.04 2.58
C CYS A 200 -2.30 -2.00 3.75
N ASP A 201 -2.98 -1.67 4.85
CA ASP A 201 -3.00 -2.44 6.08
C ASP A 201 -3.66 -3.80 5.86
N HIS A 202 -3.07 -4.87 6.41
CA HIS A 202 -3.60 -6.23 6.32
C HIS A 202 -4.09 -6.61 4.91
N ALA A 203 -3.30 -6.29 3.87
CA ALA A 203 -3.71 -6.42 2.48
C ALA A 203 -4.08 -7.86 2.09
N GLU A 204 -3.51 -8.87 2.76
CA GLU A 204 -3.82 -10.29 2.55
C GLU A 204 -5.23 -10.68 3.04
N GLY A 205 -5.83 -9.90 3.93
CA GLY A 205 -7.20 -10.09 4.40
C GLY A 205 -8.27 -9.58 3.43
N VAL A 206 -7.85 -8.86 2.38
CA VAL A 206 -8.75 -8.28 1.38
C VAL A 206 -8.58 -9.02 0.05
N PRO A 207 -9.68 -9.33 -0.69
CA PRO A 207 -9.60 -10.11 -1.92
C PRO A 207 -8.70 -9.48 -3.00
N ASN A 208 -7.87 -10.29 -3.65
CA ASN A 208 -6.94 -9.84 -4.69
C ASN A 208 -7.64 -9.22 -5.92
N ASP A 209 -8.83 -9.70 -6.27
CA ASP A 209 -9.63 -9.15 -7.36
C ASP A 209 -10.10 -7.72 -7.06
N PHE A 210 -10.45 -7.43 -5.79
CA PHE A 210 -10.74 -6.06 -5.36
C PHE A 210 -9.51 -5.17 -5.50
N TRP A 211 -8.33 -5.62 -5.05
CA TRP A 211 -7.10 -4.85 -5.20
C TRP A 211 -6.77 -4.58 -6.66
N LYS A 212 -6.87 -5.60 -7.51
CA LYS A 212 -6.59 -5.46 -8.95
C LYS A 212 -7.49 -4.41 -9.61
N GLU A 213 -8.79 -4.49 -9.36
CA GLU A 213 -9.77 -3.51 -9.87
C GLU A 213 -9.47 -2.12 -9.33
N THR A 214 -9.24 -2.00 -8.02
CA THR A 214 -9.00 -0.74 -7.33
C THR A 214 -7.71 -0.09 -7.82
N ILE A 215 -6.58 -0.81 -7.83
CA ILE A 215 -5.29 -0.26 -8.24
C ILE A 215 -5.32 0.16 -9.71
N THR A 216 -5.99 -0.60 -10.58
CA THR A 216 -6.21 -0.20 -11.97
C THR A 216 -6.94 1.14 -12.06
N LYS A 217 -8.03 1.30 -11.30
CA LYS A 217 -8.81 2.55 -11.25
C LYS A 217 -7.99 3.72 -10.68
N LEU A 218 -7.21 3.49 -9.62
CA LEU A 218 -6.35 4.50 -9.02
C LEU A 218 -5.22 4.93 -9.96
N ARG A 219 -4.58 3.99 -10.67
CA ARG A 219 -3.53 4.29 -11.66
C ARG A 219 -4.06 5.05 -12.88
N ALA A 220 -5.32 4.84 -13.25
CA ALA A 220 -5.96 5.67 -14.28
C ALA A 220 -6.11 7.14 -13.85
N ALA A 221 -6.20 7.43 -12.54
CA ALA A 221 -6.22 8.79 -12.01
C ALA A 221 -4.81 9.37 -11.77
N LYS A 222 -3.84 8.52 -11.35
CA LYS A 222 -2.44 8.91 -11.11
C LYS A 222 -1.52 7.76 -11.53
N SER A 223 -0.90 7.88 -12.70
CA SER A 223 -0.07 6.81 -13.30
C SER A 223 1.16 6.45 -12.45
N THR A 224 1.70 7.41 -11.72
CA THR A 224 2.87 7.24 -10.83
C THR A 224 2.49 6.78 -9.41
N LEU A 225 1.33 6.11 -9.25
CA LEU A 225 0.84 5.64 -7.97
C LEU A 225 1.77 4.59 -7.36
N LEU A 226 2.17 4.79 -6.10
CA LEU A 226 2.95 3.83 -5.32
C LEU A 226 2.04 3.02 -4.39
N MET A 227 2.08 1.68 -4.52
CA MET A 227 1.25 0.76 -3.73
C MET A 227 2.14 -0.20 -2.92
N LEU A 228 2.11 -0.06 -1.60
CA LEU A 228 2.79 -0.95 -0.65
C LEU A 228 1.76 -1.80 0.08
N ALA A 229 1.87 -3.13 0.01
CA ALA A 229 1.01 -4.02 0.76
C ALA A 229 1.66 -4.50 2.07
N GLU A 230 0.94 -4.43 3.18
CA GLU A 230 1.26 -5.26 4.32
C GLU A 230 0.80 -6.69 4.04
N GLY A 231 1.74 -7.50 3.60
CA GLY A 231 1.56 -8.88 3.21
C GLY A 231 2.81 -9.40 2.54
N SER A 232 2.94 -10.72 2.46
CA SER A 232 4.08 -11.43 1.87
C SER A 232 3.70 -12.35 0.73
N GLN A 233 2.39 -12.45 0.41
CA GLN A 233 1.88 -13.30 -0.66
C GLN A 233 2.16 -12.67 -2.03
N THR A 234 2.88 -13.40 -2.89
CA THR A 234 3.27 -12.91 -4.22
C THR A 234 2.09 -12.60 -5.14
N ALA A 235 0.90 -13.17 -4.87
CA ALA A 235 -0.32 -12.85 -5.59
C ALA A 235 -0.73 -11.36 -5.48
N LEU A 236 -0.23 -10.63 -4.49
CA LEU A 236 -0.43 -9.18 -4.38
C LEU A 236 0.30 -8.41 -5.48
N TYR A 237 1.43 -8.91 -6.02
CA TYR A 237 2.05 -8.33 -7.21
C TYR A 237 1.13 -8.44 -8.43
N ASP A 238 0.46 -9.61 -8.60
CA ASP A 238 -0.51 -9.81 -9.69
C ASP A 238 -1.76 -8.92 -9.54
N ALA A 239 -2.03 -8.47 -8.32
CA ALA A 239 -3.08 -7.50 -8.02
C ALA A 239 -2.64 -6.04 -8.25
N GLY A 240 -1.35 -5.78 -8.53
CA GLY A 240 -0.82 -4.48 -8.93
C GLY A 240 -0.05 -3.72 -7.84
N PHE A 241 0.28 -4.35 -6.71
CA PHE A 241 1.16 -3.74 -5.71
C PHE A 241 2.61 -3.69 -6.20
N ASP A 242 3.32 -2.62 -5.89
CA ASP A 242 4.72 -2.41 -6.26
C ASP A 242 5.69 -3.03 -5.25
N MET A 243 5.29 -3.07 -3.98
CA MET A 243 6.11 -3.56 -2.86
C MET A 243 5.27 -4.37 -1.87
N LEU A 244 5.92 -5.39 -1.30
CA LEU A 244 5.37 -6.25 -0.25
C LEU A 244 6.30 -6.26 0.97
N TYR A 245 5.77 -6.67 2.11
CA TYR A 245 6.56 -6.91 3.31
C TYR A 245 7.34 -8.22 3.20
N ALA A 246 8.59 -8.20 3.66
CA ALA A 246 9.48 -9.37 3.68
C ALA A 246 9.44 -10.07 5.05
N TRP A 247 8.24 -10.45 5.53
CA TRP A 247 8.06 -11.07 6.86
C TRP A 247 8.97 -12.28 7.08
N ASN A 248 9.04 -13.20 6.10
CA ASN A 248 9.88 -14.39 6.20
C ASN A 248 11.37 -14.05 6.38
N PHE A 249 11.84 -12.99 5.72
CA PHE A 249 13.21 -12.51 5.90
C PHE A 249 13.42 -11.91 7.29
N ALA A 250 12.48 -11.09 7.76
CA ALA A 250 12.54 -10.48 9.09
C ALA A 250 12.56 -11.55 10.20
N TYR A 251 11.71 -12.57 10.12
CA TYR A 251 11.70 -13.68 11.07
C TYR A 251 13.00 -14.48 11.05
N LYS A 252 13.57 -14.73 9.87
CA LYS A 252 14.87 -15.39 9.75
C LYS A 252 16.02 -14.59 10.37
N LEU A 253 15.99 -13.26 10.23
CA LEU A 253 16.96 -12.39 10.91
C LEU A 253 16.82 -12.45 12.43
N GLN A 254 15.58 -12.48 12.94
CA GLN A 254 15.33 -12.63 14.38
C GLN A 254 15.84 -13.97 14.90
N ASP A 255 15.57 -15.08 14.19
CA ASP A 255 16.06 -16.40 14.54
C ASP A 255 17.60 -16.41 14.62
N LEU A 256 18.29 -15.85 13.64
CA LEU A 256 19.75 -15.74 13.61
C LEU A 256 20.27 -14.89 14.76
N SER A 257 19.62 -13.78 15.09
CA SER A 257 20.00 -12.93 16.22
C SER A 257 19.88 -13.67 17.55
N LEU A 258 18.82 -14.45 17.76
CA LEU A 258 18.61 -15.23 18.97
C LEU A 258 19.65 -16.36 19.13
N ILE A 259 20.11 -16.99 18.05
CA ILE A 259 21.19 -18.00 18.08
C ILE A 259 22.50 -17.39 18.59
N HIS A 260 22.83 -16.16 18.19
CA HIS A 260 24.03 -15.47 18.65
C HIS A 260 23.95 -14.95 20.09
N ILE A 261 22.74 -14.72 20.63
CA ILE A 261 22.54 -14.28 22.02
C ILE A 261 22.56 -15.47 22.99
N SER A 262 22.24 -16.68 22.54
CA SER A 262 22.16 -17.87 23.37
C SER A 262 23.50 -18.55 23.65
N GLU A 263 24.61 -18.17 22.98
CA GLU A 263 25.97 -18.54 23.37
C GLU A 263 26.62 -17.38 24.11
N PRO A 264 26.62 -17.36 25.47
CA PRO A 264 27.55 -16.52 26.16
C PRO A 264 28.95 -16.99 25.78
N THR A 265 29.71 -16.12 25.11
CA THR A 265 31.15 -16.33 24.88
C THR A 265 31.76 -16.57 26.27
N ARG A 266 31.96 -17.82 26.62
CA ARG A 266 32.72 -18.20 27.80
C ARG A 266 34.17 -17.84 27.46
N LEU A 267 34.54 -16.62 27.80
CA LEU A 267 35.93 -16.25 27.97
C LEU A 267 36.44 -17.03 29.20
N ASP A 268 36.78 -18.29 28.99
CA ASP A 268 37.64 -18.98 29.94
C ASP A 268 38.99 -18.31 29.82
N VAL A 269 39.20 -17.39 30.73
CA VAL A 269 40.48 -16.73 30.98
C VAL A 269 41.49 -17.80 31.39
N ILE A 270 42.58 -17.92 30.64
CA ILE A 270 43.80 -18.61 31.03
C ILE A 270 44.51 -17.76 32.07
#